data_f9dc8644557b44613b4be372de6aa63d
#
_entry.id   f9dc8644557b44613b4be372de6aa63d
#
_cell.length_a   1.000
_cell.length_b   1.000
_cell.length_c   1.000
_cell.angle_alpha   90.00
_cell.angle_beta   90.00
_cell.angle_gamma   90.00
#
_symmetry.space_group_name_H-M   'P 1'
#
loop_
_entity.id
_entity.type
_entity.pdbx_description
1 polymer ?
#
loop_
_entity_poly.entity_id
_entity_poly.type
_entity_poly.pdbx_seq_one_letter_code
_entity_poly.pdbx_strand_id
1 'polypeptide(L)'
;MVAALALALGGCANVPPVQLAFALGADGALAARPLPCDGAPAPLTLAAPAPGALPASALRVLSWNLHKNVDPGWDVTLAGYAAASDLLLVQEAALTPELRTVLDGAGLVHWTLAGSWGRGGVETGVLSASRVAPLAECVQRAFEPLLQLPKAALISQFRLQGSDAVLVVANLHAINFTLGLDEYRAQLDALVAALQTHLGPIIVGGDLNTWSAARRDSMHEAFARLGLEPVTPLPDRRTRVLGQQIDHLFVRGLEVRDTAVPEVTSSDHNPVLATLRLAPR
;
A
#
# COMPACT_ATOMS: atom_id res chain seq x y z
N MET A 1 -2.45 0.39 -26.88
CA MET A 1 -1.20 1.15 -27.07
C MET A 1 -0.25 0.68 -25.99
N VAL A 2 0.85 0.04 -26.37
CA VAL A 2 1.91 -0.36 -25.43
C VAL A 2 2.55 0.93 -24.96
N ALA A 3 2.45 1.24 -23.66
CA ALA A 3 3.11 2.41 -23.10
C ALA A 3 4.62 2.28 -23.35
N ALA A 4 5.14 3.16 -24.16
CA ALA A 4 6.57 3.24 -24.46
C ALA A 4 7.31 3.55 -23.16
N LEU A 5 8.23 2.66 -22.80
CA LEU A 5 9.19 2.82 -21.71
C LEU A 5 10.09 4.02 -22.04
N ALA A 6 9.72 5.22 -21.63
CA ALA A 6 10.58 6.38 -21.69
C ALA A 6 11.67 6.22 -20.61
N LEU A 7 12.74 5.52 -20.93
CA LEU A 7 14.01 5.58 -20.22
C LEU A 7 14.60 6.99 -20.41
N ALA A 8 14.14 7.96 -19.62
CA ALA A 8 14.81 9.24 -19.54
C ALA A 8 16.19 9.01 -18.90
N LEU A 9 17.25 9.15 -19.71
CA LEU A 9 18.65 9.13 -19.33
C LEU A 9 18.94 10.24 -18.31
N GLY A 10 19.17 9.88 -17.06
CA GLY A 10 19.52 10.82 -15.99
C GLY A 10 19.63 10.14 -14.64
N GLY A 11 20.79 9.53 -14.35
CA GLY A 11 21.13 8.89 -13.07
C GLY A 11 20.69 7.43 -12.97
N CYS A 12 21.56 6.57 -12.48
CA CYS A 12 21.26 5.18 -12.18
C CYS A 12 20.25 5.11 -11.01
N ALA A 13 19.28 4.21 -11.10
CA ALA A 13 18.42 3.88 -9.95
C ALA A 13 19.30 3.28 -8.84
N ASN A 14 19.15 3.80 -7.62
CA ASN A 14 19.79 3.25 -6.44
C ASN A 14 18.83 2.27 -5.77
N VAL A 15 19.20 1.01 -5.71
CA VAL A 15 18.46 -0.03 -4.99
C VAL A 15 19.21 -0.35 -3.71
N PRO A 16 18.67 -0.02 -2.52
CA PRO A 16 19.31 -0.34 -1.26
C PRO A 16 19.55 -1.85 -1.12
N PRO A 17 20.68 -2.31 -0.57
CA PRO A 17 20.99 -3.73 -0.41
C PRO A 17 20.04 -4.43 0.57
N VAL A 18 19.45 -3.68 1.50
CA VAL A 18 18.48 -4.17 2.48
C VAL A 18 17.12 -3.49 2.31
N GLN A 19 16.09 -4.09 2.87
CA GLN A 19 14.75 -3.51 2.88
C GLN A 19 14.73 -2.30 3.83
N LEU A 20 14.64 -1.08 3.28
CA LEU A 20 14.56 0.15 4.05
C LEU A 20 13.12 0.65 4.14
N ALA A 21 12.76 1.10 5.33
CA ALA A 21 11.59 1.91 5.60
C ALA A 21 12.02 3.34 5.95
N PHE A 22 11.31 4.32 5.43
CA PHE A 22 11.50 5.73 5.68
C PHE A 22 10.30 6.28 6.45
N ALA A 23 10.55 6.96 7.56
CA ALA A 23 9.52 7.56 8.41
C ALA A 23 10.10 8.79 9.11
N LEU A 24 9.23 9.60 9.77
CA LEU A 24 9.71 10.65 10.65
C LEU A 24 10.20 10.04 11.97
N GLY A 25 11.38 10.45 12.41
CA GLY A 25 11.86 10.21 13.77
C GLY A 25 11.10 11.07 14.81
N ALA A 26 11.36 10.84 16.07
CA ALA A 26 10.76 11.59 17.18
C ALA A 26 11.09 13.11 17.14
N ASP A 27 12.18 13.47 16.48
CA ASP A 27 12.64 14.85 16.25
C ASP A 27 12.07 15.47 14.97
N GLY A 28 11.18 14.75 14.25
CA GLY A 28 10.63 15.15 12.96
C GLY A 28 11.59 15.02 11.78
N ALA A 29 12.83 14.52 12.00
CA ALA A 29 13.76 14.27 10.92
C ALA A 29 13.39 12.98 10.16
N LEU A 30 13.68 12.96 8.85
CA LEU A 30 13.51 11.76 8.04
C LEU A 30 14.57 10.73 8.46
N ALA A 31 14.11 9.55 8.88
CA ALA A 31 14.95 8.42 9.23
C ALA A 31 14.73 7.24 8.28
N ALA A 32 15.81 6.59 7.89
CA ALA A 32 15.78 5.34 7.13
C ALA A 32 16.27 4.19 8.05
N ARG A 33 15.52 3.08 8.06
CA ARG A 33 15.87 1.92 8.86
C ARG A 33 15.53 0.61 8.16
N PRO A 34 16.31 -0.46 8.37
CA PRO A 34 15.88 -1.81 8.00
C PRO A 34 14.62 -2.19 8.77
N LEU A 35 13.64 -2.75 8.06
CA LEU A 35 12.38 -3.19 8.66
C LEU A 35 11.88 -4.48 7.97
N PRO A 36 12.69 -5.56 7.92
CA PRO A 36 12.29 -6.77 7.21
C PRO A 36 11.17 -7.52 7.97
N CYS A 37 10.34 -8.24 7.21
CA CYS A 37 9.37 -9.18 7.77
C CYS A 37 10.06 -10.54 8.02
N ASP A 38 10.72 -10.68 9.16
CA ASP A 38 11.32 -11.94 9.61
C ASP A 38 10.29 -12.74 10.44
N GLY A 39 9.17 -13.11 9.81
CA GLY A 39 8.00 -13.70 10.47
C GLY A 39 6.89 -12.67 10.69
N ALA A 40 6.42 -12.47 11.93
CA ALA A 40 5.40 -11.47 12.25
C ALA A 40 5.98 -10.04 12.20
N PRO A 41 5.15 -9.00 11.93
CA PRO A 41 5.59 -7.60 12.02
C PRO A 41 6.22 -7.29 13.38
N ALA A 42 7.39 -6.63 13.36
CA ALA A 42 8.10 -6.25 14.58
C ALA A 42 7.45 -5.04 15.26
N PRO A 43 7.37 -5.01 16.60
CA PRO A 43 6.90 -3.82 17.32
C PRO A 43 7.72 -2.59 16.94
N LEU A 44 7.06 -1.45 16.79
CA LEU A 44 7.73 -0.18 16.55
C LEU A 44 8.44 0.25 17.84
N THR A 45 9.77 0.22 17.83
CA THR A 45 10.63 0.70 18.91
C THR A 45 10.86 2.21 18.87
N LEU A 46 10.17 2.93 17.97
CA LEU A 46 10.26 4.38 17.91
C LEU A 46 9.52 5.00 19.10
N ALA A 47 10.00 6.18 19.53
CA ALA A 47 9.25 7.09 20.39
C ALA A 47 8.03 7.67 19.61
N ALA A 48 7.21 6.77 19.09
CA ALA A 48 5.94 7.12 18.46
C ALA A 48 4.99 7.62 19.56
N PRO A 49 4.10 8.56 19.25
CA PRO A 49 3.00 8.88 20.15
C PRO A 49 2.29 7.59 20.54
N ALA A 50 1.76 7.52 21.77
CA ALA A 50 1.06 6.33 22.25
C ALA A 50 0.09 5.82 21.17
N PRO A 51 0.11 4.52 20.82
CA PRO A 51 -0.68 4.02 19.71
C PRO A 51 -2.16 4.29 19.99
N GLY A 52 -2.79 5.10 19.13
CA GLY A 52 -4.23 5.30 19.10
C GLY A 52 -4.94 4.07 18.55
N ALA A 53 -6.24 4.18 18.34
CA ALA A 53 -7.05 3.14 17.73
C ALA A 53 -7.82 3.69 16.52
N LEU A 54 -7.83 2.96 15.41
CA LEU A 54 -8.61 3.27 14.22
C LEU A 54 -10.11 3.05 14.49
N PRO A 55 -11.02 3.80 13.84
CA PRO A 55 -12.45 3.61 14.00
C PRO A 55 -12.89 2.20 13.56
N ALA A 56 -13.52 1.43 14.45
CA ALA A 56 -14.04 0.11 14.11
C ALA A 56 -15.39 0.16 13.37
N SER A 57 -16.16 1.25 13.52
CA SER A 57 -17.51 1.38 12.97
C SER A 57 -17.57 1.98 11.57
N ALA A 58 -16.56 2.79 11.20
CA ALA A 58 -16.52 3.50 9.91
C ALA A 58 -15.06 3.85 9.54
N LEU A 59 -14.24 2.83 9.30
CA LEU A 59 -12.84 2.98 8.87
C LEU A 59 -12.80 3.38 7.39
N ARG A 60 -12.30 4.58 7.10
CA ARG A 60 -12.18 5.11 5.73
C ARG A 60 -10.79 4.84 5.19
N VAL A 61 -10.74 4.08 4.11
CA VAL A 61 -9.50 3.61 3.47
C VAL A 61 -9.39 4.19 2.07
N LEU A 62 -8.23 4.73 1.75
CA LEU A 62 -7.83 5.09 0.39
C LEU A 62 -6.74 4.11 -0.07
N SER A 63 -6.87 3.54 -1.28
CA SER A 63 -5.79 2.87 -1.99
C SER A 63 -5.57 3.54 -3.34
N TRP A 64 -4.34 4.00 -3.63
CA TRP A 64 -4.06 4.75 -4.85
C TRP A 64 -2.60 4.66 -5.29
N ASN A 65 -2.35 4.24 -6.53
CA ASN A 65 -1.06 4.37 -7.17
C ASN A 65 -0.90 5.83 -7.68
N LEU A 66 0.13 6.54 -7.20
CA LEU A 66 0.38 7.96 -7.48
C LEU A 66 1.26 8.22 -8.70
N HIS A 67 1.63 7.19 -9.47
CA HIS A 67 2.47 7.35 -10.65
C HIS A 67 3.71 8.23 -10.38
N LYS A 68 4.37 7.99 -9.27
CA LYS A 68 5.58 8.72 -8.82
C LYS A 68 5.39 10.23 -8.64
N ASN A 69 4.15 10.65 -8.39
CA ASN A 69 3.78 12.05 -8.18
C ASN A 69 4.11 12.96 -9.40
N VAL A 70 4.05 12.42 -10.63
CA VAL A 70 4.46 13.17 -11.83
C VAL A 70 3.30 13.86 -12.55
N ASP A 71 2.06 13.44 -12.32
CA ASP A 71 0.90 14.01 -12.99
C ASP A 71 0.45 15.32 -12.33
N PRO A 72 0.04 16.34 -13.10
CA PRO A 72 -0.39 17.62 -12.53
C PRO A 72 -1.58 17.49 -11.58
N GLY A 73 -1.52 18.15 -10.42
CA GLY A 73 -2.62 18.20 -9.45
C GLY A 73 -2.75 16.98 -8.54
N TRP A 74 -1.79 16.05 -8.58
CA TRP A 74 -1.76 14.90 -7.67
C TRP A 74 -1.81 15.31 -6.20
N ASP A 75 -1.11 16.39 -5.86
CA ASP A 75 -0.97 16.93 -4.51
C ASP A 75 -2.32 17.44 -3.96
N VAL A 76 -3.04 18.21 -4.76
CA VAL A 76 -4.38 18.72 -4.38
C VAL A 76 -5.38 17.57 -4.26
N THR A 77 -5.34 16.61 -5.20
CA THR A 77 -6.22 15.45 -5.20
C THR A 77 -5.93 14.56 -3.99
N LEU A 78 -4.65 14.25 -3.72
CA LEU A 78 -4.25 13.45 -2.56
C LEU A 78 -4.62 14.16 -1.26
N ALA A 79 -4.38 15.46 -1.13
CA ALA A 79 -4.74 16.23 0.07
C ALA A 79 -6.23 16.11 0.40
N GLY A 80 -7.10 16.23 -0.61
CA GLY A 80 -8.55 16.08 -0.44
C GLY A 80 -8.96 14.69 0.06
N TYR A 81 -8.44 13.64 -0.55
CA TYR A 81 -8.74 12.26 -0.12
C TYR A 81 -8.09 11.90 1.22
N ALA A 82 -6.85 12.34 1.47
CA ALA A 82 -6.15 12.09 2.72
C ALA A 82 -6.86 12.73 3.92
N ALA A 83 -7.36 13.96 3.76
CA ALA A 83 -8.16 14.64 4.80
C ALA A 83 -9.45 13.87 5.14
N ALA A 84 -10.03 13.14 4.18
CA ALA A 84 -11.25 12.36 4.34
C ALA A 84 -11.00 10.91 4.79
N SER A 85 -9.75 10.43 4.85
CA SER A 85 -9.41 9.03 5.13
C SER A 85 -8.79 8.87 6.52
N ASP A 86 -8.90 7.65 7.07
CA ASP A 86 -8.24 7.24 8.32
C ASP A 86 -6.96 6.46 8.03
N LEU A 87 -6.90 5.82 6.86
CA LEU A 87 -5.82 4.98 6.39
C LEU A 87 -5.58 5.18 4.89
N LEU A 88 -4.33 5.40 4.50
CA LEU A 88 -3.88 5.53 3.13
C LEU A 88 -2.94 4.39 2.76
N LEU A 89 -3.18 3.78 1.60
CA LEU A 89 -2.34 2.77 0.95
C LEU A 89 -1.91 3.32 -0.41
N VAL A 90 -0.74 3.92 -0.48
CA VAL A 90 -0.26 4.60 -1.67
C VAL A 90 0.86 3.79 -2.32
N GLN A 91 0.76 3.55 -3.62
CA GLN A 91 1.81 2.89 -4.41
C GLN A 91 2.50 3.93 -5.30
N GLU A 92 3.70 3.61 -5.73
CA GLU A 92 4.59 4.52 -6.47
C GLU A 92 4.72 5.91 -5.84
N ALA A 93 4.67 6.00 -4.52
CA ALA A 93 4.90 7.25 -3.81
C ALA A 93 6.36 7.67 -3.95
N ALA A 94 6.63 8.84 -4.51
CA ALA A 94 7.95 9.47 -4.51
C ALA A 94 8.06 10.40 -3.31
N LEU A 95 9.03 10.15 -2.41
CA LEU A 95 9.17 10.86 -1.13
C LEU A 95 9.78 12.25 -1.34
N THR A 96 9.00 13.13 -1.96
CA THR A 96 9.37 14.53 -2.21
C THR A 96 8.97 15.44 -1.04
N PRO A 97 9.51 16.65 -0.92
CA PRO A 97 9.04 17.64 0.05
C PRO A 97 7.54 17.95 -0.08
N GLU A 98 7.02 17.99 -1.30
CA GLU A 98 5.61 18.26 -1.59
C GLU A 98 4.71 17.14 -1.05
N LEU A 99 5.07 15.86 -1.23
CA LEU A 99 4.32 14.73 -0.66
C LEU A 99 4.30 14.83 0.87
N ARG A 100 5.43 15.15 1.50
CA ARG A 100 5.48 15.35 2.95
C ARG A 100 4.56 16.47 3.41
N THR A 101 4.54 17.60 2.69
CA THR A 101 3.64 18.72 2.98
C THR A 101 2.16 18.29 2.92
N VAL A 102 1.78 17.48 1.93
CA VAL A 102 0.41 16.93 1.84
C VAL A 102 0.08 16.03 3.03
N LEU A 103 0.98 15.13 3.41
CA LEU A 103 0.78 14.21 4.53
C LEU A 103 0.65 14.97 5.87
N ASP A 104 1.51 15.95 6.10
CA ASP A 104 1.49 16.79 7.31
C ASP A 104 0.19 17.63 7.39
N GLY A 105 -0.25 18.18 6.25
CA GLY A 105 -1.48 18.98 6.16
C GLY A 105 -2.78 18.19 6.30
N ALA A 106 -2.75 16.88 6.04
CA ALA A 106 -3.94 16.03 6.09
C ALA A 106 -4.34 15.56 7.51
N GLY A 107 -3.58 15.92 8.53
CA GLY A 107 -3.80 15.48 9.91
C GLY A 107 -3.50 14.01 10.15
N LEU A 108 -2.60 13.43 9.33
CA LEU A 108 -2.08 12.09 9.52
C LEU A 108 -0.98 12.12 10.59
N VAL A 109 -1.03 11.18 11.51
CA VAL A 109 -0.13 11.13 12.68
C VAL A 109 1.11 10.29 12.39
N HIS A 110 0.97 9.34 11.48
CA HIS A 110 2.04 8.41 11.13
C HIS A 110 2.03 8.12 9.63
N TRP A 111 3.22 8.01 9.06
CA TRP A 111 3.42 7.44 7.74
C TRP A 111 4.75 6.70 7.67
N THR A 112 4.79 5.65 6.85
CA THR A 112 5.99 4.88 6.52
C THR A 112 6.03 4.61 5.03
N LEU A 113 7.16 4.90 4.40
CA LEU A 113 7.47 4.49 3.02
C LEU A 113 8.35 3.24 3.05
N ALA A 114 7.86 2.13 2.53
CA ALA A 114 8.68 0.96 2.21
C ALA A 114 9.40 1.21 0.89
N GLY A 115 10.71 1.49 0.96
CA GLY A 115 11.52 1.88 -0.18
C GLY A 115 11.68 0.74 -1.19
N SER A 116 11.43 1.04 -2.45
CA SER A 116 11.71 0.17 -3.59
C SER A 116 13.06 0.52 -4.20
N TRP A 117 13.19 1.74 -4.67
CA TRP A 117 14.40 2.28 -5.27
C TRP A 117 14.41 3.81 -5.14
N GLY A 118 15.62 4.40 -5.22
CA GLY A 118 15.81 5.84 -5.20
C GLY A 118 16.45 6.35 -6.47
N ARG A 119 16.20 7.62 -6.81
CA ARG A 119 16.85 8.34 -7.92
C ARG A 119 16.99 9.81 -7.59
N GLY A 120 18.20 10.35 -7.78
CA GLY A 120 18.44 11.77 -7.51
C GLY A 120 18.17 12.20 -6.07
N GLY A 121 18.30 11.29 -5.09
CA GLY A 121 18.00 11.56 -3.69
C GLY A 121 16.52 11.44 -3.30
N VAL A 122 15.63 11.08 -4.25
CA VAL A 122 14.22 10.83 -4.00
C VAL A 122 13.97 9.32 -3.95
N GLU A 123 13.49 8.84 -2.82
CA GLU A 123 13.08 7.44 -2.63
C GLU A 123 11.66 7.22 -3.15
N THR A 124 11.43 6.07 -3.77
CA THR A 124 10.12 5.67 -4.30
C THR A 124 9.73 4.31 -3.75
N GLY A 125 8.46 4.11 -3.46
CA GLY A 125 7.99 2.84 -2.91
C GLY A 125 6.49 2.80 -2.64
N VAL A 126 6.09 1.95 -1.69
CA VAL A 126 4.73 1.94 -1.15
C VAL A 126 4.71 2.71 0.17
N LEU A 127 3.75 3.62 0.32
CA LEU A 127 3.58 4.44 1.50
C LEU A 127 2.24 4.11 2.15
N SER A 128 2.28 3.76 3.43
CA SER A 128 1.07 3.73 4.25
C SER A 128 1.08 4.89 5.22
N ALA A 129 -0.06 5.57 5.36
CA ALA A 129 -0.23 6.66 6.29
C ALA A 129 -1.55 6.52 7.06
N SER A 130 -1.59 6.99 8.30
CA SER A 130 -2.73 6.79 9.18
C SER A 130 -2.88 7.90 10.22
N ARG A 131 -4.12 8.03 10.76
CA ARG A 131 -4.43 8.97 11.84
C ARG A 131 -3.97 8.52 13.22
N VAL A 132 -3.45 7.29 13.33
CA VAL A 132 -2.92 6.72 14.57
C VAL A 132 -1.62 5.98 14.27
N ALA A 133 -0.70 5.94 15.21
CA ALA A 133 0.51 5.15 15.06
C ALA A 133 0.18 3.63 15.07
N PRO A 134 0.78 2.83 14.17
CA PRO A 134 0.65 1.38 14.19
C PRO A 134 1.35 0.77 15.42
N LEU A 135 0.92 -0.43 15.80
CA LEU A 135 1.57 -1.24 16.84
C LEU A 135 2.89 -1.84 16.36
N ALA A 136 2.91 -2.26 15.11
CA ALA A 136 4.03 -2.93 14.47
C ALA A 136 4.00 -2.72 12.97
N GLU A 137 5.17 -2.78 12.32
CA GLU A 137 5.30 -2.74 10.87
C GLU A 137 6.43 -3.65 10.40
N CYS A 138 6.34 -4.13 9.17
CA CYS A 138 7.45 -4.74 8.46
C CYS A 138 7.31 -4.60 6.94
N VAL A 139 8.42 -4.73 6.24
CA VAL A 139 8.51 -4.57 4.78
C VAL A 139 8.94 -5.88 4.13
N GLN A 140 8.23 -6.28 3.09
CA GLN A 140 8.66 -7.31 2.15
C GLN A 140 9.06 -6.67 0.81
N ARG A 141 10.02 -7.30 0.13
CA ARG A 141 10.52 -6.83 -1.17
C ARG A 141 10.66 -8.00 -2.13
N ALA A 142 10.17 -7.83 -3.34
CA ALA A 142 10.35 -8.78 -4.43
C ALA A 142 10.92 -8.06 -5.66
N PHE A 143 11.88 -8.70 -6.36
CA PHE A 143 12.53 -8.09 -7.51
C PHE A 143 11.84 -8.45 -8.81
N GLU A 144 11.62 -7.46 -9.67
CA GLU A 144 11.22 -7.68 -11.04
C GLU A 144 12.39 -8.31 -11.82
N PRO A 145 12.23 -9.50 -12.40
CA PRO A 145 13.36 -10.24 -12.96
C PRO A 145 14.00 -9.52 -14.14
N LEU A 146 13.23 -8.78 -14.95
CA LEU A 146 13.72 -8.08 -16.13
C LEU A 146 14.37 -6.74 -15.81
N LEU A 147 13.81 -5.97 -14.86
CA LEU A 147 14.27 -4.63 -14.53
C LEU A 147 15.22 -4.59 -13.34
N GLN A 148 15.28 -5.68 -12.56
CA GLN A 148 16.01 -5.76 -11.28
C GLN A 148 15.63 -4.66 -10.30
N LEU A 149 14.44 -4.07 -10.48
CA LEU A 149 13.86 -3.09 -9.56
C LEU A 149 12.90 -3.80 -8.61
N PRO A 150 13.02 -3.58 -7.30
CA PRO A 150 12.13 -4.21 -6.36
C PRO A 150 10.76 -3.52 -6.34
N LYS A 151 9.73 -4.32 -6.11
CA LYS A 151 8.42 -3.90 -5.63
C LYS A 151 8.33 -4.24 -4.15
N ALA A 152 7.54 -3.48 -3.41
CA ALA A 152 7.44 -3.63 -1.96
C ALA A 152 6.02 -3.93 -1.49
N ALA A 153 5.93 -4.56 -0.32
CA ALA A 153 4.73 -4.58 0.51
C ALA A 153 5.08 -4.02 1.90
N LEU A 154 4.22 -3.16 2.42
CA LEU A 154 4.30 -2.67 3.80
C LEU A 154 3.14 -3.28 4.59
N ILE A 155 3.47 -4.01 5.65
CA ILE A 155 2.50 -4.64 6.55
C ILE A 155 2.50 -3.86 7.86
N SER A 156 1.34 -3.38 8.29
CA SER A 156 1.17 -2.59 9.52
C SER A 156 0.05 -3.18 10.38
N GLN A 157 0.17 -3.09 11.70
CA GLN A 157 -0.81 -3.55 12.68
C GLN A 157 -1.41 -2.38 13.44
N PHE A 158 -2.73 -2.39 13.64
CA PHE A 158 -3.45 -1.31 14.31
C PHE A 158 -4.44 -1.83 15.36
N ARG A 159 -4.63 -1.07 16.43
CA ARG A 159 -5.77 -1.23 17.33
C ARG A 159 -7.05 -0.74 16.68
N LEU A 160 -8.18 -1.35 17.02
CA LEU A 160 -9.52 -0.89 16.64
C LEU A 160 -10.27 -0.37 17.88
N GLN A 161 -10.96 0.76 17.74
CA GLN A 161 -11.74 1.37 18.81
C GLN A 161 -12.82 0.42 19.31
N GLY A 162 -12.90 0.25 20.64
CA GLY A 162 -13.93 -0.59 21.26
C GLY A 162 -13.77 -2.08 20.99
N SER A 163 -12.59 -2.54 20.58
CA SER A 163 -12.32 -3.96 20.28
C SER A 163 -10.90 -4.35 20.70
N ASP A 164 -10.75 -5.59 21.16
CA ASP A 164 -9.44 -6.20 21.40
C ASP A 164 -8.81 -6.77 20.11
N ALA A 165 -9.53 -6.74 19.00
CA ALA A 165 -9.03 -7.20 17.72
C ALA A 165 -7.93 -6.26 17.20
N VAL A 166 -6.86 -6.85 16.69
CA VAL A 166 -5.81 -6.16 15.95
C VAL A 166 -6.12 -6.26 14.47
N LEU A 167 -6.18 -5.11 13.78
CA LEU A 167 -6.29 -5.04 12.34
C LEU A 167 -4.89 -5.16 11.73
N VAL A 168 -4.72 -6.08 10.79
CA VAL A 168 -3.52 -6.12 9.93
C VAL A 168 -3.84 -5.50 8.58
N VAL A 169 -2.95 -4.65 8.11
CA VAL A 169 -3.08 -3.95 6.83
C VAL A 169 -1.82 -4.22 6.00
N ALA A 170 -1.99 -4.69 4.78
CA ALA A 170 -0.91 -4.84 3.82
C ALA A 170 -1.15 -3.93 2.60
N ASN A 171 -0.22 -3.01 2.37
CA ASN A 171 -0.14 -2.19 1.18
C ASN A 171 0.85 -2.83 0.22
N LEU A 172 0.38 -3.32 -0.92
CA LEU A 172 1.19 -4.07 -1.88
C LEU A 172 1.27 -3.35 -3.23
N HIS A 173 2.48 -3.18 -3.75
CA HIS A 173 2.71 -2.99 -5.17
C HIS A 173 3.30 -4.28 -5.73
N ALA A 174 2.52 -5.03 -6.50
CA ALA A 174 2.96 -6.32 -7.03
C ALA A 174 3.92 -6.14 -8.21
N ILE A 175 4.79 -7.15 -8.43
CA ILE A 175 5.70 -7.19 -9.58
C ILE A 175 4.88 -7.10 -10.88
N ASN A 176 5.35 -6.26 -11.82
CA ASN A 176 4.67 -6.03 -13.08
C ASN A 176 5.31 -6.87 -14.22
N PHE A 177 6.60 -6.73 -14.43
CA PHE A 177 7.28 -7.30 -15.59
C PHE A 177 7.92 -8.64 -15.30
N THR A 178 7.21 -9.73 -15.66
CA THR A 178 7.70 -11.13 -15.59
C THR A 178 7.44 -11.84 -16.90
N LEU A 179 8.27 -12.84 -17.23
CA LEU A 179 8.05 -13.71 -18.40
C LEU A 179 7.07 -14.86 -18.10
N GLY A 180 6.72 -15.05 -16.84
CA GLY A 180 5.81 -16.09 -16.35
C GLY A 180 5.05 -15.60 -15.12
N LEU A 181 4.63 -16.53 -14.28
CA LEU A 181 3.90 -16.26 -13.04
C LEU A 181 4.70 -16.60 -11.78
N ASP A 182 5.86 -17.20 -11.89
CA ASP A 182 6.56 -17.80 -10.75
C ASP A 182 6.97 -16.73 -9.74
N GLU A 183 7.58 -15.63 -10.19
CA GLU A 183 7.99 -14.54 -9.32
C GLU A 183 6.76 -13.79 -8.77
N TYR A 184 5.72 -13.63 -9.58
CA TYR A 184 4.47 -13.02 -9.15
C TYR A 184 3.81 -13.84 -8.04
N ARG A 185 3.71 -15.16 -8.23
CA ARG A 185 3.19 -16.09 -7.22
C ARG A 185 4.08 -16.13 -5.98
N ALA A 186 5.40 -16.15 -6.14
CA ALA A 186 6.33 -16.13 -5.01
C ALA A 186 6.15 -14.88 -4.13
N GLN A 187 5.90 -13.70 -4.74
CA GLN A 187 5.60 -12.50 -3.98
C GLN A 187 4.27 -12.62 -3.20
N LEU A 188 3.21 -13.14 -3.84
CA LEU A 188 1.93 -13.37 -3.17
C LEU A 188 2.05 -14.41 -2.05
N ASP A 189 2.79 -15.50 -2.28
CA ASP A 189 3.03 -16.54 -1.28
C ASP A 189 3.80 -16.02 -0.06
N ALA A 190 4.79 -15.15 -0.29
CA ALA A 190 5.50 -14.49 0.80
C ALA A 190 4.56 -13.60 1.65
N LEU A 191 3.65 -12.86 1.01
CA LEU A 191 2.64 -12.07 1.70
C LEU A 191 1.68 -12.98 2.50
N VAL A 192 1.19 -14.05 1.89
CA VAL A 192 0.32 -15.03 2.57
C VAL A 192 1.04 -15.63 3.78
N ALA A 193 2.30 -16.02 3.65
CA ALA A 193 3.09 -16.59 4.75
C ALA A 193 3.20 -15.61 5.94
N ALA A 194 3.35 -14.31 5.67
CA ALA A 194 3.41 -13.29 6.73
C ALA A 194 2.07 -13.05 7.43
N LEU A 195 0.94 -13.30 6.74
CA LEU A 195 -0.40 -12.99 7.23
C LEU A 195 -1.16 -14.20 7.78
N GLN A 196 -0.79 -15.42 7.40
CA GLN A 196 -1.60 -16.64 7.67
C GLN A 196 -1.79 -16.97 9.14
N THR A 197 -0.89 -16.55 10.02
CA THR A 197 -0.99 -16.76 11.48
C THR A 197 -1.91 -15.76 12.17
N HIS A 198 -2.26 -14.66 11.48
CA HIS A 198 -3.16 -13.66 12.04
C HIS A 198 -4.62 -14.12 11.90
N LEU A 199 -5.35 -14.20 13.02
CA LEU A 199 -6.75 -14.66 13.05
C LEU A 199 -7.77 -13.51 13.04
N GLY A 200 -7.33 -12.27 13.22
CA GLY A 200 -8.17 -11.07 13.27
C GLY A 200 -8.51 -10.49 11.88
N PRO A 201 -9.07 -9.27 11.85
CA PRO A 201 -9.38 -8.59 10.61
C PRO A 201 -8.12 -8.26 9.80
N ILE A 202 -8.24 -8.34 8.47
CA ILE A 202 -7.17 -8.02 7.52
C ILE A 202 -7.72 -7.10 6.42
N ILE A 203 -6.89 -6.16 5.98
CA ILE A 203 -7.02 -5.42 4.73
C ILE A 203 -5.78 -5.72 3.88
N VAL A 204 -5.95 -6.10 2.62
CA VAL A 204 -4.88 -6.10 1.62
C VAL A 204 -5.31 -5.18 0.49
N GLY A 205 -4.51 -4.19 0.16
CA GLY A 205 -4.83 -3.25 -0.92
C GLY A 205 -3.60 -2.83 -1.71
N GLY A 206 -3.83 -2.35 -2.92
CA GLY A 206 -2.79 -1.77 -3.76
C GLY A 206 -2.94 -2.05 -5.25
N ASP A 207 -1.89 -1.70 -5.98
CA ASP A 207 -1.71 -2.07 -7.38
C ASP A 207 -1.14 -3.51 -7.44
N LEU A 208 -2.02 -4.45 -7.76
CA LEU A 208 -1.68 -5.88 -7.80
C LEU A 208 -1.27 -6.35 -9.21
N ASN A 209 -1.19 -5.44 -10.16
CA ASN A 209 -0.72 -5.71 -11.52
C ASN A 209 -1.37 -6.94 -12.18
N THR A 210 -2.68 -7.10 -12.01
CA THR A 210 -3.50 -8.23 -12.49
C THR A 210 -3.97 -8.05 -13.93
N TRP A 211 -3.10 -7.55 -14.80
CA TRP A 211 -3.39 -7.25 -16.20
C TRP A 211 -3.68 -8.49 -17.09
N SER A 212 -3.59 -9.70 -16.56
CA SER A 212 -3.98 -10.94 -17.25
C SER A 212 -4.89 -11.80 -16.37
N ALA A 213 -5.71 -12.65 -16.99
CA ALA A 213 -6.56 -13.59 -16.28
C ALA A 213 -5.74 -14.51 -15.34
N ALA A 214 -4.59 -15.00 -15.80
CA ALA A 214 -3.73 -15.88 -15.02
C ALA A 214 -3.16 -15.21 -13.76
N ARG A 215 -2.81 -13.92 -13.83
CA ARG A 215 -2.39 -13.13 -12.65
C ARG A 215 -3.55 -12.89 -11.69
N ARG A 216 -4.70 -12.49 -12.21
CA ARG A 216 -5.92 -12.31 -11.42
C ARG A 216 -6.29 -13.60 -10.68
N ASP A 217 -6.28 -14.74 -11.38
CA ASP A 217 -6.65 -16.03 -10.80
C ASP A 217 -5.63 -16.46 -9.72
N SER A 218 -4.32 -16.26 -9.97
CA SER A 218 -3.26 -16.51 -8.97
C SER A 218 -3.44 -15.62 -7.71
N MET A 219 -3.82 -14.35 -7.88
CA MET A 219 -4.10 -13.45 -6.76
C MET A 219 -5.31 -13.93 -5.95
N HIS A 220 -6.42 -14.28 -6.61
CA HIS A 220 -7.61 -14.79 -5.92
C HIS A 220 -7.33 -16.10 -5.18
N GLU A 221 -6.59 -17.02 -5.78
CA GLU A 221 -6.17 -18.27 -5.14
C GLU A 221 -5.31 -18.01 -3.89
N ALA A 222 -4.32 -17.13 -3.99
CA ALA A 222 -3.47 -16.76 -2.86
C ALA A 222 -4.27 -16.16 -1.71
N PHE A 223 -5.15 -15.20 -1.99
CA PHE A 223 -5.91 -14.49 -0.97
C PHE A 223 -7.07 -15.30 -0.38
N ALA A 224 -7.62 -16.25 -1.14
CA ALA A 224 -8.60 -17.21 -0.61
C ALA A 224 -8.02 -18.06 0.54
N ARG A 225 -6.72 -18.36 0.53
CA ARG A 225 -6.03 -19.07 1.65
C ARG A 225 -6.05 -18.29 2.96
N LEU A 226 -6.21 -16.97 2.88
CA LEU A 226 -6.36 -16.07 4.04
C LEU A 226 -7.82 -15.79 4.41
N GLY A 227 -8.80 -16.30 3.63
CA GLY A 227 -10.21 -15.97 3.78
C GLY A 227 -10.52 -14.51 3.44
N LEU A 228 -9.74 -13.91 2.53
CA LEU A 228 -9.95 -12.55 2.08
C LEU A 228 -11.02 -12.49 0.98
N GLU A 229 -11.96 -11.55 1.13
CA GLU A 229 -13.01 -11.28 0.15
C GLU A 229 -12.71 -9.99 -0.61
N PRO A 230 -12.93 -9.95 -1.94
CA PRO A 230 -12.69 -8.75 -2.72
C PRO A 230 -13.71 -7.66 -2.42
N VAL A 231 -13.24 -6.42 -2.29
CA VAL A 231 -14.10 -5.23 -2.30
C VAL A 231 -14.40 -4.89 -3.76
N THR A 232 -15.68 -4.93 -4.12
CA THR A 232 -16.13 -4.66 -5.49
C THR A 232 -16.90 -3.34 -5.54
N PRO A 233 -16.29 -2.25 -6.02
CA PRO A 233 -16.96 -0.96 -6.14
C PRO A 233 -18.08 -0.97 -7.18
N LEU A 234 -19.12 -0.17 -6.95
CA LEU A 234 -20.21 0.05 -7.90
C LEU A 234 -20.52 1.56 -7.99
N PRO A 235 -20.31 2.21 -9.16
CA PRO A 235 -19.73 1.67 -10.40
C PRO A 235 -18.23 1.32 -10.27
N ASP A 236 -17.80 0.26 -10.96
CA ASP A 236 -16.39 -0.16 -10.96
C ASP A 236 -15.60 0.58 -12.05
N ARG A 237 -14.92 1.66 -11.64
CA ARG A 237 -14.06 2.49 -12.48
C ARG A 237 -12.58 2.31 -12.17
N ARG A 238 -12.22 1.19 -11.52
CA ARG A 238 -10.81 0.87 -11.28
C ARG A 238 -10.03 0.82 -12.59
N THR A 239 -8.79 1.29 -12.54
CA THR A 239 -7.88 1.31 -13.68
C THR A 239 -7.76 -0.08 -14.30
N ARG A 240 -7.75 -0.11 -15.63
CA ARG A 240 -7.71 -1.36 -16.40
C ARG A 240 -6.54 -1.38 -17.36
N VAL A 241 -5.82 -2.50 -17.35
CA VAL A 241 -4.80 -2.83 -18.35
C VAL A 241 -5.24 -4.10 -19.06
N LEU A 242 -5.25 -4.11 -20.39
CA LEU A 242 -5.75 -5.22 -21.21
C LEU A 242 -7.16 -5.70 -20.81
N GLY A 243 -8.00 -4.76 -20.34
CA GLY A 243 -9.37 -5.05 -19.90
C GLY A 243 -9.52 -5.60 -18.48
N GLN A 244 -8.42 -5.88 -17.78
CA GLN A 244 -8.41 -6.36 -16.39
C GLN A 244 -8.18 -5.20 -15.43
N GLN A 245 -8.88 -5.18 -14.29
CA GLN A 245 -8.58 -4.27 -13.18
C GLN A 245 -7.19 -4.63 -12.62
N ILE A 246 -6.42 -3.62 -12.22
CA ILE A 246 -5.09 -3.81 -11.63
C ILE A 246 -5.00 -3.35 -10.17
N ASP A 247 -5.89 -2.45 -9.76
CA ASP A 247 -6.00 -1.94 -8.40
C ASP A 247 -7.07 -2.72 -7.63
N HIS A 248 -6.72 -3.21 -6.46
CA HIS A 248 -7.62 -4.06 -5.67
C HIS A 248 -7.60 -3.70 -4.20
N LEU A 249 -8.72 -4.01 -3.54
CA LEU A 249 -8.85 -4.01 -2.09
C LEU A 249 -9.54 -5.32 -1.68
N PHE A 250 -8.99 -6.00 -0.69
CA PHE A 250 -9.51 -7.23 -0.11
C PHE A 250 -9.63 -7.08 1.40
N VAL A 251 -10.65 -7.72 1.98
CA VAL A 251 -10.91 -7.65 3.41
C VAL A 251 -11.26 -9.02 4.00
N ARG A 252 -10.92 -9.21 5.27
CA ARG A 252 -11.40 -10.30 6.10
C ARG A 252 -11.83 -9.75 7.45
N GLY A 253 -12.96 -10.21 8.00
CA GLY A 253 -13.50 -9.77 9.30
C GLY A 253 -13.96 -8.31 9.30
N LEU A 254 -14.19 -7.73 8.12
CA LEU A 254 -14.69 -6.39 7.91
C LEU A 254 -15.86 -6.43 6.93
N GLU A 255 -16.88 -5.60 7.17
CA GLU A 255 -17.99 -5.39 6.25
C GLU A 255 -17.75 -4.11 5.43
N VAL A 256 -17.97 -4.19 4.13
CA VAL A 256 -17.95 -3.03 3.24
C VAL A 256 -19.25 -2.25 3.40
N ARG A 257 -19.16 -0.97 3.73
CA ARG A 257 -20.31 -0.07 3.90
C ARG A 257 -20.53 0.83 2.72
N ASP A 258 -19.44 1.31 2.14
CA ASP A 258 -19.46 2.20 0.99
C ASP A 258 -18.18 2.06 0.19
N THR A 259 -18.25 2.35 -1.11
CA THR A 259 -17.10 2.34 -2.01
C THR A 259 -17.24 3.43 -3.06
N ALA A 260 -16.12 3.99 -3.47
CA ALA A 260 -16.06 4.89 -4.60
C ALA A 260 -14.76 4.71 -5.38
N VAL A 261 -14.84 4.89 -6.69
CA VAL A 261 -13.68 4.96 -7.58
C VAL A 261 -13.87 6.17 -8.49
N PRO A 262 -13.52 7.38 -8.01
CA PRO A 262 -13.61 8.59 -8.83
C PRO A 262 -12.58 8.54 -9.96
N GLU A 263 -12.97 9.04 -11.12
CA GLU A 263 -12.05 9.24 -12.25
C GLU A 263 -11.22 10.49 -11.99
N VAL A 264 -9.91 10.37 -12.14
CA VAL A 264 -8.95 11.46 -11.95
C VAL A 264 -8.02 11.58 -13.16
N THR A 265 -7.40 12.75 -13.30
CA THR A 265 -6.35 13.01 -14.30
C THR A 265 -4.99 13.26 -13.63
N SER A 266 -4.96 13.17 -12.32
CA SER A 266 -3.79 13.45 -11.47
C SER A 266 -2.98 12.19 -11.12
N SER A 267 -3.28 11.09 -11.76
CA SER A 267 -2.53 9.83 -11.85
C SER A 267 -3.05 9.05 -13.06
N ASP A 268 -2.28 8.11 -13.56
CA ASP A 268 -2.72 7.10 -14.53
C ASP A 268 -3.57 5.98 -13.88
N HIS A 269 -3.74 6.04 -12.55
CA HIS A 269 -4.63 5.18 -11.78
C HIS A 269 -5.75 5.97 -11.11
N ASN A 270 -6.96 5.39 -11.09
CA ASN A 270 -8.07 5.91 -10.32
C ASN A 270 -8.00 5.43 -8.86
N PRO A 271 -8.19 6.32 -7.85
CA PRO A 271 -8.17 5.93 -6.45
C PRO A 271 -9.36 5.02 -6.10
N VAL A 272 -9.10 4.03 -5.24
CA VAL A 272 -10.12 3.16 -4.66
C VAL A 272 -10.36 3.61 -3.22
N LEU A 273 -11.59 4.03 -2.93
CA LEU A 273 -12.04 4.43 -1.60
C LEU A 273 -13.02 3.38 -1.06
N ALA A 274 -12.89 3.07 0.23
CA ALA A 274 -13.84 2.21 0.92
C ALA A 274 -14.09 2.70 2.35
N THR A 275 -15.34 2.59 2.80
CA THR A 275 -15.70 2.69 4.22
C THR A 275 -16.01 1.30 4.73
N LEU A 276 -15.27 0.88 5.73
CA LEU A 276 -15.31 -0.46 6.30
C LEU A 276 -15.80 -0.43 7.75
N ARG A 277 -16.45 -1.50 8.20
CA ARG A 277 -16.84 -1.70 9.59
C ARG A 277 -16.35 -3.06 10.08
N LEU A 278 -15.86 -3.13 11.30
CA LEU A 278 -15.55 -4.42 11.94
C LEU A 278 -16.83 -5.29 11.96
N ALA A 279 -16.73 -6.50 11.43
CA ALA A 279 -17.84 -7.45 11.43
C ALA A 279 -18.18 -7.88 12.88
N PRO A 280 -19.44 -8.08 13.21
CA PRO A 280 -19.82 -8.70 14.47
C PRO A 280 -19.19 -10.09 14.60
N ARG A 281 -18.79 -10.46 15.82
CA ARG A 281 -18.32 -11.82 16.12
C ARG A 281 -19.50 -12.78 16.22
#